data_cc393a92db59ab6443732ab8b817c0fc
#
_entry.id   cc393a92db59ab6443732ab8b817c0fc
#
_cell.length_a   1.000
_cell.length_b   1.000
_cell.length_c   1.000
_cell.angle_alpha   90.00
_cell.angle_beta   90.00
_cell.angle_gamma   90.00
#
_symmetry.space_group_name_H-M   'P 1'
#
loop_
_entity.id
_entity.type
_entity.pdbx_description
1 polymer ?
#
loop_
_entity_poly.entity_id
_entity_poly.type
_entity_poly.pdbx_seq_one_letter_code
_entity_poly.pdbx_strand_id
1 'polypeptide(L)'
;TLALAEKILEVMRRTPWVKHWLPTRMHKFPKFRQVLAEMQALKNVSVRFSSDSVTGQYTKGLHGSVIIPTPTDAKRGMTLCGAYDNGGACGPCRACYDKRVKVIAYPAHGVKMNKVIRIKLAA
;
A
#
# COMPACT_ATOMS: atom_id res chain seq x y z
N THR A 1 -14.14 11.76 -2.02
CA THR A 1 -14.10 13.23 -2.03
C THR A 1 -13.06 13.75 -1.03
N LEU A 2 -12.60 15.00 -1.17
CA LEU A 2 -11.70 15.62 -0.22
C LEU A 2 -12.34 15.70 1.18
N ALA A 3 -13.61 16.06 1.25
CA ALA A 3 -14.37 16.13 2.51
C ALA A 3 -14.37 14.78 3.25
N LEU A 4 -14.47 13.66 2.55
CA LEU A 4 -14.36 12.34 3.17
C LEU A 4 -12.94 12.09 3.69
N ALA A 5 -11.92 12.47 2.94
CA ALA A 5 -10.53 12.31 3.37
C ALA A 5 -10.23 13.12 4.65
N GLU A 6 -10.77 14.33 4.76
CA GLU A 6 -10.66 15.18 5.95
C GLU A 6 -11.36 14.57 7.18
N LYS A 7 -12.53 13.96 6.98
CA LYS A 7 -13.22 13.21 8.05
C LYS A 7 -12.40 11.99 8.51
N ILE A 8 -11.80 11.26 7.58
CA ILE A 8 -10.92 10.12 7.91
C ILE A 8 -9.71 10.62 8.71
N LEU A 9 -9.08 11.72 8.30
CA LEU A 9 -7.97 12.33 9.05
C LEU A 9 -8.39 12.68 10.49
N GLU A 10 -9.58 13.24 10.67
CA GLU A 10 -10.09 13.59 12.00
C GLU A 10 -10.29 12.33 12.87
N VAL A 11 -10.82 11.24 12.31
CA VAL A 11 -10.91 9.95 13.02
C VAL A 11 -9.51 9.47 13.44
N MET A 12 -8.53 9.53 12.55
CA MET A 12 -7.15 9.13 12.85
C MET A 12 -6.53 9.96 13.98
N ARG A 13 -6.80 11.26 14.01
CA ARG A 13 -6.35 12.16 15.09
C ARG A 13 -6.97 11.85 16.44
N ARG A 14 -8.28 11.54 16.43
CA ARG A 14 -9.04 11.24 17.66
C ARG A 14 -8.84 9.83 18.19
N THR A 15 -8.17 8.97 17.46
CA THR A 15 -7.90 7.59 17.86
C THR A 15 -6.39 7.29 17.89
N PRO A 16 -5.57 8.05 18.67
CA PRO A 16 -4.12 7.90 18.67
C PRO A 16 -3.64 6.53 19.16
N TRP A 17 -4.46 5.81 19.91
CA TRP A 17 -4.22 4.45 20.37
C TRP A 17 -4.47 3.37 19.31
N VAL A 18 -5.12 3.72 18.18
CA VAL A 18 -5.39 2.82 17.05
C VAL A 18 -4.32 3.00 15.99
N LYS A 19 -3.73 1.91 15.51
CA LYS A 19 -2.87 1.96 14.32
C LYS A 19 -3.73 1.89 13.06
N HIS A 20 -3.55 2.89 12.19
CA HIS A 20 -4.23 2.99 10.91
C HIS A 20 -3.28 2.66 9.76
N TRP A 21 -3.81 2.00 8.76
CA TRP A 21 -3.14 1.74 7.50
C TRP A 21 -4.03 2.21 6.34
N LEU A 22 -3.48 3.05 5.47
CA LEU A 22 -4.19 3.62 4.33
C LEU A 22 -3.42 3.39 3.03
N PRO A 23 -3.71 2.31 2.28
CA PRO A 23 -3.25 2.21 0.90
C PRO A 23 -4.10 3.13 0.03
N THR A 24 -3.47 3.97 -0.79
CA THR A 24 -4.20 4.96 -1.58
C THR A 24 -3.55 5.25 -2.92
N ARG A 25 -4.38 5.51 -3.94
CA ARG A 25 -3.98 6.07 -5.23
C ARG A 25 -4.29 7.56 -5.36
N MET A 26 -4.89 8.15 -4.32
CA MET A 26 -5.29 9.57 -4.35
C MET A 26 -4.11 10.54 -4.34
N HIS A 27 -2.91 10.08 -3.99
CA HIS A 27 -1.68 10.86 -4.07
C HIS A 27 -1.39 11.43 -5.47
N LYS A 28 -1.99 10.88 -6.52
CA LYS A 28 -1.90 11.38 -7.90
C LYS A 28 -2.63 12.69 -8.13
N PHE A 29 -3.62 13.00 -7.29
CA PHE A 29 -4.45 14.18 -7.45
C PHE A 29 -3.99 15.28 -6.49
N PRO A 30 -3.59 16.46 -6.98
CA PRO A 30 -3.02 17.54 -6.16
C PRO A 30 -3.88 17.91 -4.96
N LYS A 31 -5.20 17.89 -5.09
CA LYS A 31 -6.14 18.25 -4.02
C LYS A 31 -6.03 17.38 -2.75
N PHE A 32 -5.47 16.16 -2.85
CA PHE A 32 -5.31 15.27 -1.69
C PHE A 32 -3.92 15.35 -1.04
N ARG A 33 -2.97 16.06 -1.63
CA ARG A 33 -1.58 16.09 -1.14
C ARG A 33 -1.47 16.52 0.31
N GLN A 34 -2.15 17.60 0.67
CA GLN A 34 -2.09 18.12 2.03
C GLN A 34 -2.68 17.14 3.05
N VAL A 35 -3.90 16.66 2.83
CA VAL A 35 -4.56 15.75 3.78
C VAL A 35 -3.78 14.43 3.93
N LEU A 36 -3.21 13.91 2.85
CA LEU A 36 -2.37 12.71 2.92
C LEU A 36 -1.05 12.96 3.67
N ALA A 37 -0.44 14.14 3.51
CA ALA A 37 0.76 14.52 4.26
C ALA A 37 0.45 14.66 5.77
N GLU A 38 -0.68 15.24 6.13
CA GLU A 38 -1.12 15.35 7.52
C GLU A 38 -1.41 13.96 8.12
N MET A 39 -2.04 13.06 7.38
CA MET A 39 -2.22 11.66 7.81
C MET A 39 -0.89 10.97 8.05
N GLN A 40 0.05 11.10 7.11
CA GLN A 40 1.38 10.47 7.22
C GLN A 40 2.21 11.02 8.38
N ALA A 41 2.00 12.26 8.78
CA ALA A 41 2.67 12.89 9.93
C ALA A 41 2.23 12.29 11.27
N LEU A 42 1.04 11.69 11.35
CA LEU A 42 0.54 11.07 12.57
C LEU A 42 1.34 9.80 12.90
N LYS A 43 1.73 9.63 14.16
CA LYS A 43 2.55 8.49 14.62
C LYS A 43 1.84 7.13 14.45
N ASN A 44 0.52 7.15 14.56
CA ASN A 44 -0.33 5.96 14.48
C ASN A 44 -0.85 5.65 13.07
N VAL A 45 -0.43 6.39 12.03
CA VAL A 45 -0.92 6.24 10.66
C VAL A 45 0.21 5.87 9.70
N SER A 46 -0.01 4.85 8.90
CA SER A 46 0.87 4.45 7.78
C SER A 46 0.13 4.65 6.47
N VAL A 47 0.43 5.74 5.75
CA VAL A 47 -0.09 5.98 4.40
C VAL A 47 0.85 5.32 3.40
N ARG A 48 0.29 4.50 2.49
CA ARG A 48 1.06 3.82 1.44
C ARG A 48 0.52 4.16 0.08
N PHE A 49 1.38 4.71 -0.76
CA PHE A 49 1.01 5.06 -2.13
C PHE A 49 0.99 3.81 -2.99
N SER A 50 -0.22 3.40 -3.38
CA SER A 50 -0.42 2.22 -4.20
C SER A 50 0.02 2.49 -5.64
N SER A 51 0.82 1.59 -6.17
CA SER A 51 1.23 1.61 -7.58
C SER A 51 0.07 1.24 -8.51
N ASP A 52 0.08 1.78 -9.72
CA ASP A 52 -0.80 1.32 -10.80
C ASP A 52 -0.19 0.16 -11.58
N SER A 53 1.08 -0.06 -11.40
CA SER A 53 1.81 -1.14 -12.07
C SER A 53 1.55 -2.47 -11.36
N VAL A 54 1.51 -3.53 -12.17
CA VAL A 54 1.50 -4.93 -11.70
C VAL A 54 2.91 -5.56 -11.81
N THR A 55 3.93 -4.75 -12.10
CA THR A 55 5.32 -5.16 -12.28
C THR A 55 6.22 -4.73 -11.12
N GLY A 56 5.66 -4.32 -10.00
CA GLY A 56 6.37 -3.93 -8.80
C GLY A 56 7.01 -2.53 -8.84
N GLN A 57 6.60 -1.68 -9.78
CA GLN A 57 7.10 -0.30 -9.83
C GLN A 57 6.48 0.56 -8.74
N TYR A 58 7.28 1.43 -8.13
CA TYR A 58 6.86 2.38 -7.09
C TYR A 58 7.73 3.63 -7.10
N THR A 59 7.25 4.69 -6.46
CA THR A 59 8.04 5.92 -6.31
C THR A 59 9.10 5.75 -5.23
N LYS A 60 10.38 5.80 -5.62
CA LYS A 60 11.51 5.66 -4.70
C LYS A 60 11.45 6.74 -3.59
N GLY A 61 11.76 6.33 -2.37
CA GLY A 61 11.79 7.22 -1.19
C GLY A 61 10.45 7.40 -0.48
N LEU A 62 9.34 6.96 -1.07
CA LEU A 62 8.01 7.03 -0.46
C LEU A 62 7.58 5.65 0.08
N HIS A 63 6.68 5.66 1.08
CA HIS A 63 6.02 4.45 1.50
C HIS A 63 5.08 3.99 0.39
N GLY A 64 5.20 2.72 0.00
CA GLY A 64 4.44 2.18 -1.12
C GLY A 64 3.78 0.84 -0.83
N SER A 65 2.80 0.53 -1.65
CA SER A 65 2.27 -0.81 -1.85
C SER A 65 2.26 -1.12 -3.34
N VAL A 66 2.81 -2.26 -3.70
CA VAL A 66 3.01 -2.66 -5.09
C VAL A 66 2.48 -4.06 -5.34
N ILE A 67 2.07 -4.33 -6.56
CA ILE A 67 1.73 -5.67 -7.01
C ILE A 67 2.92 -6.19 -7.82
N ILE A 68 3.37 -7.39 -7.50
CA ILE A 68 4.42 -8.11 -8.22
C ILE A 68 3.86 -9.37 -8.87
N PRO A 69 4.39 -9.80 -10.02
CA PRO A 69 3.87 -10.98 -10.72
C PRO A 69 3.95 -12.25 -9.87
N THR A 70 5.11 -12.49 -9.26
CA THR A 70 5.37 -13.67 -8.41
C THR A 70 6.12 -13.26 -7.14
N PRO A 71 6.13 -14.07 -6.07
CA PRO A 71 6.90 -13.79 -4.87
C PRO A 71 8.39 -13.53 -5.10
N THR A 72 8.98 -14.19 -6.11
CA THR A 72 10.40 -14.04 -6.47
C THR A 72 10.74 -12.71 -7.14
N ASP A 73 9.73 -11.95 -7.59
CA ASP A 73 9.91 -10.62 -8.16
C ASP A 73 10.04 -9.52 -7.09
N ALA A 74 9.95 -9.86 -5.81
CA ALA A 74 10.19 -8.92 -4.72
C ALA A 74 11.65 -8.45 -4.74
N LYS A 75 11.83 -7.13 -4.90
CA LYS A 75 13.16 -6.51 -4.94
C LYS A 75 13.68 -6.24 -3.54
N ARG A 76 15.01 -6.06 -3.43
CA ARG A 76 15.64 -5.65 -2.18
C ARG A 76 14.97 -4.38 -1.61
N GLY A 77 14.65 -4.41 -0.32
CA GLY A 77 13.95 -3.33 0.37
C GLY A 77 12.43 -3.41 0.34
N MET A 78 11.86 -4.38 -0.36
CA MET A 78 10.44 -4.71 -0.29
C MET A 78 10.19 -5.75 0.80
N THR A 79 9.08 -5.62 1.51
CA THR A 79 8.55 -6.65 2.40
C THR A 79 7.45 -7.41 1.68
N LEU A 80 7.66 -8.70 1.47
CA LEU A 80 6.67 -9.57 0.84
C LEU A 80 5.48 -9.77 1.76
N CYS A 81 4.27 -9.63 1.23
CA CYS A 81 3.05 -9.96 1.96
C CYS A 81 2.87 -11.48 2.03
N GLY A 82 2.91 -12.05 3.23
CA GLY A 82 2.75 -13.49 3.47
C GLY A 82 1.30 -13.97 3.55
N ALA A 83 0.31 -13.09 3.43
CA ALA A 83 -1.09 -13.48 3.50
C ALA A 83 -1.48 -14.44 2.36
N TYR A 84 -0.80 -14.36 1.21
CA TYR A 84 -0.99 -15.25 0.08
C TYR A 84 -0.76 -16.72 0.46
N ASP A 85 0.31 -17.00 1.21
CA ASP A 85 0.67 -18.35 1.64
C ASP A 85 -0.11 -18.80 2.89
N ASN A 86 -0.83 -17.89 3.52
CA ASN A 86 -1.58 -18.11 4.75
C ASN A 86 -3.10 -18.02 4.54
N GLY A 87 -3.61 -18.58 3.45
CA GLY A 87 -5.03 -18.62 3.13
C GLY A 87 -5.72 -17.25 3.02
N GLY A 88 -4.97 -16.21 2.68
CA GLY A 88 -5.46 -14.83 2.60
C GLY A 88 -5.50 -14.08 3.93
N ALA A 89 -5.06 -14.69 5.03
CA ALA A 89 -5.06 -14.10 6.36
C ALA A 89 -3.71 -13.48 6.72
N CYS A 90 -3.71 -12.32 7.36
CA CYS A 90 -2.49 -11.66 7.83
C CYS A 90 -1.79 -12.40 8.99
N GLY A 91 -2.53 -13.20 9.76
CA GLY A 91 -2.01 -13.82 10.98
C GLY A 91 -1.43 -12.77 11.95
N PRO A 92 -0.25 -13.01 12.55
CA PRO A 92 0.40 -12.05 13.44
C PRO A 92 1.11 -10.91 12.72
N CYS A 93 1.21 -10.94 11.39
CA CYS A 93 1.88 -9.90 10.61
C CYS A 93 1.19 -8.54 10.75
N ARG A 94 1.98 -7.48 10.95
CA ARG A 94 1.52 -6.09 11.04
C ARG A 94 2.36 -5.15 10.18
N ALA A 95 3.06 -5.67 9.18
CA ALA A 95 3.98 -4.90 8.33
C ALA A 95 3.30 -3.70 7.64
N CYS A 96 2.03 -3.83 7.25
CA CYS A 96 1.29 -2.75 6.61
C CYS A 96 1.12 -1.51 7.51
N TYR A 97 1.04 -1.72 8.82
CA TYR A 97 0.90 -0.66 9.83
C TYR A 97 2.24 -0.10 10.31
N ASP A 98 3.36 -0.74 9.96
CA ASP A 98 4.67 -0.36 10.44
C ASP A 98 5.32 0.67 9.51
N LYS A 99 5.51 1.89 10.00
CA LYS A 99 6.14 2.99 9.24
C LYS A 99 7.62 2.74 8.91
N ARG A 100 8.29 1.81 9.57
CA ARG A 100 9.66 1.41 9.25
C ARG A 100 9.73 0.59 7.96
N VAL A 101 8.63 -0.12 7.64
CA VAL A 101 8.50 -0.87 6.39
C VAL A 101 8.17 0.09 5.25
N LYS A 102 9.08 0.27 4.30
CA LYS A 102 8.92 1.26 3.23
C LYS A 102 7.97 0.81 2.13
N VAL A 103 8.12 -0.41 1.65
CA VAL A 103 7.32 -0.94 0.54
C VAL A 103 6.81 -2.34 0.88
N ILE A 104 5.51 -2.53 0.72
CA ILE A 104 4.88 -3.86 0.79
C ILE A 104 4.65 -4.37 -0.63
N ALA A 105 5.14 -5.57 -0.92
CA ALA A 105 4.93 -6.24 -2.18
C ALA A 105 3.84 -7.32 -2.03
N TYR A 106 2.81 -7.21 -2.84
CA TYR A 106 1.69 -8.14 -2.89
C TYR A 106 1.84 -9.03 -4.14
N PRO A 107 2.07 -10.35 -4.00
CA PRO A 107 2.03 -11.26 -5.13
C PRO A 107 0.66 -11.22 -5.81
N ALA A 108 0.65 -11.14 -7.11
CA ALA A 108 -0.57 -11.14 -7.88
C ALA A 108 -1.26 -12.50 -7.78
N HIS A 109 -2.57 -12.48 -7.60
CA HIS A 109 -3.36 -13.70 -7.51
C HIS A 109 -4.72 -13.52 -8.20
N GLY A 110 -5.34 -14.65 -8.55
CA GLY A 110 -6.63 -14.67 -9.24
C GLY A 110 -6.50 -14.63 -10.78
N VAL A 111 -7.46 -15.28 -11.45
CA VAL A 111 -7.44 -15.50 -12.90
C VAL A 111 -7.36 -14.21 -13.70
N LYS A 112 -8.15 -13.20 -13.32
CA LYS A 112 -8.18 -11.90 -14.02
C LYS A 112 -6.83 -11.17 -13.92
N MET A 113 -6.21 -11.18 -12.74
CA MET A 113 -4.93 -10.52 -12.51
C MET A 113 -3.81 -11.20 -13.29
N ASN A 114 -3.76 -12.53 -13.29
CA ASN A 114 -2.78 -13.30 -14.05
C ASN A 114 -2.87 -13.01 -15.56
N LYS A 115 -4.07 -12.82 -16.10
CA LYS A 115 -4.26 -12.42 -17.50
C LYS A 115 -3.68 -11.02 -17.78
N VAL A 116 -3.94 -10.05 -16.92
CA VAL A 116 -3.42 -8.68 -17.06
C VAL A 116 -1.88 -8.66 -16.99
N ILE A 117 -1.29 -9.44 -16.10
CA ILE A 117 0.16 -9.54 -15.96
C ILE A 117 0.78 -10.15 -17.22
N ARG A 118 0.23 -11.23 -17.73
CA ARG A 118 0.72 -11.86 -18.98
C ARG A 118 0.72 -10.89 -20.14
N ILE A 119 -0.35 -10.13 -20.32
CA ILE A 119 -0.44 -9.11 -21.38
C ILE A 119 0.63 -8.03 -21.19
N LYS A 120 0.84 -7.53 -19.98
CA LYS A 120 1.81 -6.47 -19.72
C LYS A 120 3.26 -6.92 -19.81
N LEU A 121 3.56 -8.15 -19.44
CA LEU A 121 4.91 -8.70 -19.53
C LEU A 121 5.26 -9.14 -20.97
N ALA A 122 4.27 -9.42 -21.81
CA ALA A 122 4.46 -9.75 -23.23
C ALA A 122 4.61 -8.51 -24.13
N ALA A 123 4.20 -7.35 -23.66
CA ALA A 123 4.33 -6.08 -24.39
C ALA A 123 5.70 -5.46 -24.15
#